data_71332fc69f88945d56cdad007ccd6fc1
#
_entry.id   71332fc69f88945d56cdad007ccd6fc1
#
_cell.length_a   1.000
_cell.length_b   1.000
_cell.length_c   1.000
_cell.angle_alpha   90.00
_cell.angle_beta   90.00
_cell.angle_gamma   90.00
#
_symmetry.space_group_name_H-M   'P 1'
#
loop_
_entity.id
_entity.type
_entity.pdbx_description
1 polymer ?
#
loop_
_entity_poly.entity_id
_entity_poly.type
_entity_poly.pdbx_seq_one_letter_code
_entity_poly.pdbx_strand_id
1 'polypeptide(L)'
;TISRISPIKDVDGLTPYNVGLLSTGRAILKPCTPSGIMEMFDYYNIDLTGKHAVIINRSNLVGRPLYNLLLEKNVTVTTCHSKTQNLKEHCQKADIVITAVGDRTKFVLTADMVKDGAIVIDVGISRQDSKLVGDADYDSILKKASYVTPVPGGVGPMTVAMLLKNTVTAASINKGFGSGS
;
A
#
# COMPACT_ATOMS: atom_id res chain seq x y z
N THR A 1 -14.90 5.30 -17.98
CA THR A 1 -13.99 6.01 -17.06
C THR A 1 -14.46 5.84 -15.62
N ILE A 2 -13.55 5.72 -14.66
CA ILE A 2 -13.83 5.53 -13.22
C ILE A 2 -14.81 6.58 -12.67
N SER A 3 -14.72 7.83 -13.14
CA SER A 3 -15.61 8.94 -12.74
C SER A 3 -17.11 8.74 -13.05
N ARG A 4 -17.49 7.70 -13.79
CA ARG A 4 -18.90 7.33 -14.06
C ARG A 4 -19.47 6.32 -13.06
N ILE A 5 -18.62 5.76 -12.19
CA ILE A 5 -19.04 4.85 -11.13
C ILE A 5 -19.67 5.68 -10.00
N SER A 6 -20.82 5.27 -9.51
CA SER A 6 -21.40 5.88 -8.30
C SER A 6 -20.45 5.69 -7.12
N PRO A 7 -20.10 6.75 -6.35
CA PRO A 7 -19.14 6.65 -5.24
C PRO A 7 -19.47 5.57 -4.21
N ILE A 8 -20.75 5.31 -3.96
CA ILE A 8 -21.22 4.27 -3.01
C ILE A 8 -21.10 2.84 -3.57
N LYS A 9 -20.80 2.68 -4.86
CA LYS A 9 -20.56 1.39 -5.55
C LYS A 9 -19.09 1.22 -5.93
N ASP A 10 -18.26 2.19 -5.63
CA ASP A 10 -16.83 2.21 -5.93
C ASP A 10 -16.07 1.39 -4.87
N VAL A 11 -16.13 0.08 -5.01
CA VAL A 11 -15.51 -0.86 -4.05
C VAL A 11 -13.98 -0.83 -4.04
N ASP A 12 -13.36 -0.23 -5.07
CA ASP A 12 -11.92 0.02 -5.09
C ASP A 12 -11.52 1.38 -4.49
N GLY A 13 -12.49 2.26 -4.19
CA GLY A 13 -12.24 3.58 -3.60
C GLY A 13 -11.45 4.55 -4.51
N LEU A 14 -11.57 4.42 -5.82
CA LEU A 14 -10.73 5.12 -6.82
C LEU A 14 -11.44 6.28 -7.52
N THR A 15 -12.74 6.48 -7.29
CA THR A 15 -13.43 7.65 -7.83
C THR A 15 -12.85 8.93 -7.22
N PRO A 16 -12.86 10.06 -7.95
CA PRO A 16 -12.40 11.35 -7.42
C PRO A 16 -13.08 11.74 -6.12
N TYR A 17 -14.34 11.35 -5.93
CA TYR A 17 -15.09 11.58 -4.70
C TYR A 17 -14.48 10.81 -3.51
N ASN A 18 -14.28 9.49 -3.64
CA ASN A 18 -13.71 8.67 -2.58
C ASN A 18 -12.25 9.02 -2.29
N VAL A 19 -11.47 9.36 -3.32
CA VAL A 19 -10.10 9.87 -3.15
C VAL A 19 -10.09 11.20 -2.37
N GLY A 20 -11.03 12.10 -2.64
CA GLY A 20 -11.21 13.34 -1.88
C GLY A 20 -11.58 13.07 -0.41
N LEU A 21 -12.48 12.13 -0.16
CA LEU A 21 -12.82 11.70 1.21
C LEU A 21 -11.62 11.07 1.92
N LEU A 22 -10.81 10.26 1.21
CA LEU A 22 -9.60 9.66 1.78
C LEU A 22 -8.59 10.73 2.22
N SER A 23 -8.36 11.74 1.40
CA SER A 23 -7.42 12.81 1.73
C SER A 23 -7.87 13.69 2.90
N THR A 24 -9.13 13.61 3.28
CA THR A 24 -9.71 14.33 4.44
C THR A 24 -10.04 13.42 5.62
N GLY A 25 -9.59 12.15 5.59
CA GLY A 25 -9.81 11.17 6.66
C GLY A 25 -11.28 10.71 6.81
N ARG A 26 -12.14 10.91 5.78
CA ARG A 26 -13.58 10.61 5.83
C ARG A 26 -14.02 9.46 4.92
N ALA A 27 -13.08 8.79 4.25
CA ALA A 27 -13.42 7.71 3.33
C ALA A 27 -13.93 6.46 4.05
N ILE A 28 -15.08 5.94 3.61
CA ILE A 28 -15.63 4.65 4.03
C ILE A 28 -15.07 3.55 3.11
N LEU A 29 -15.15 3.75 1.80
CA LEU A 29 -14.56 2.85 0.80
C LEU A 29 -13.15 3.36 0.47
N LYS A 30 -12.15 2.61 0.91
CA LYS A 30 -10.73 2.94 0.76
C LYS A 30 -10.07 2.01 -0.27
N PRO A 31 -9.02 2.44 -1.00
CA PRO A 31 -8.33 1.59 -1.98
C PRO A 31 -7.85 0.26 -1.38
N CYS A 32 -8.13 -0.83 -2.11
CA CYS A 32 -7.98 -2.19 -1.58
C CYS A 32 -6.55 -2.55 -1.18
N THR A 33 -5.56 -2.31 -2.05
CA THR A 33 -4.16 -2.65 -1.76
C THR A 33 -3.60 -1.86 -0.58
N PRO A 34 -3.74 -0.53 -0.51
CA PRO A 34 -3.34 0.24 0.66
C PRO A 34 -4.04 -0.20 1.96
N SER A 35 -5.35 -0.48 1.90
CA SER A 35 -6.10 -0.98 3.05
C SER A 35 -5.59 -2.34 3.52
N GLY A 36 -5.24 -3.25 2.59
CA GLY A 36 -4.66 -4.54 2.91
C GLY A 36 -3.31 -4.42 3.63
N ILE A 37 -2.50 -3.45 3.24
CA ILE A 37 -1.23 -3.16 3.94
C ILE A 37 -1.49 -2.68 5.36
N MET A 38 -2.47 -1.79 5.56
CA MET A 38 -2.82 -1.31 6.90
C MET A 38 -3.35 -2.44 7.80
N GLU A 39 -4.20 -3.33 7.28
CA GLU A 39 -4.67 -4.52 8.00
C GLU A 39 -3.53 -5.46 8.39
N MET A 40 -2.47 -5.57 7.56
CA MET A 40 -1.28 -6.35 7.94
C MET A 40 -0.56 -5.72 9.13
N PHE A 41 -0.37 -4.40 9.14
CA PHE A 41 0.23 -3.72 10.30
C PHE A 41 -0.60 -3.92 11.57
N ASP A 42 -1.92 -3.79 11.47
CA ASP A 42 -2.83 -3.98 12.61
C ASP A 42 -2.81 -5.45 13.08
N TYR A 43 -2.81 -6.44 12.17
CA TYR A 43 -2.75 -7.88 12.51
C TYR A 43 -1.48 -8.28 13.24
N TYR A 44 -0.33 -7.75 12.84
CA TYR A 44 0.95 -8.03 13.50
C TYR A 44 1.23 -7.10 14.69
N ASN A 45 0.26 -6.27 15.10
CA ASN A 45 0.37 -5.30 16.19
C ASN A 45 1.60 -4.39 16.05
N ILE A 46 1.87 -3.94 14.83
CA ILE A 46 2.99 -3.04 14.54
C ILE A 46 2.57 -1.61 14.88
N ASP A 47 3.14 -1.03 15.93
CA ASP A 47 2.94 0.39 16.24
C ASP A 47 3.61 1.25 15.17
N LEU A 48 2.81 2.07 14.50
CA LEU A 48 3.23 2.97 13.43
C LEU A 48 3.53 4.38 13.93
N THR A 49 3.09 4.73 15.14
CA THR A 49 3.18 6.10 15.67
C THR A 49 4.64 6.58 15.73
N GLY A 50 4.89 7.74 15.14
CA GLY A 50 6.22 8.37 15.12
C GLY A 50 7.24 7.71 14.19
N LYS A 51 6.89 6.61 13.49
CA LYS A 51 7.79 5.97 12.52
C LYS A 51 7.93 6.81 11.25
N HIS A 52 9.05 6.60 10.56
CA HIS A 52 9.30 7.16 9.23
C HIS A 52 9.10 6.08 8.16
N ALA A 53 8.20 6.33 7.22
CA ALA A 53 7.95 5.46 6.07
C ALA A 53 8.41 6.09 4.76
N VAL A 54 9.04 5.29 3.91
CA VAL A 54 9.35 5.63 2.52
C VAL A 54 8.48 4.80 1.60
N ILE A 55 7.72 5.47 0.73
CA ILE A 55 6.91 4.84 -0.30
C ILE A 55 7.58 5.05 -1.66
N ILE A 56 8.04 3.98 -2.31
CA ILE A 56 8.63 4.02 -3.65
C ILE A 56 7.53 3.79 -4.69
N ASN A 57 6.61 4.72 -4.77
CA ASN A 57 5.49 4.77 -5.71
C ASN A 57 4.70 6.07 -5.52
N ARG A 58 4.12 6.62 -6.61
CA ARG A 58 3.22 7.78 -6.55
C ARG A 58 1.94 7.59 -7.37
N SER A 59 1.55 6.34 -7.62
CA SER A 59 0.33 6.03 -8.37
C SER A 59 -0.92 6.37 -7.56
N ASN A 60 -2.03 6.58 -8.27
CA ASN A 60 -3.34 6.76 -7.65
C ASN A 60 -3.88 5.45 -7.04
N LEU A 61 -3.34 4.29 -7.44
CA LEU A 61 -3.78 2.99 -6.96
C LEU A 61 -3.14 2.62 -5.61
N VAL A 62 -1.86 2.95 -5.41
CA VAL A 62 -1.10 2.50 -4.23
C VAL A 62 -0.46 3.67 -3.49
N GLY A 63 0.49 4.38 -4.13
CA GLY A 63 1.36 5.32 -3.40
C GLY A 63 0.63 6.48 -2.75
N ARG A 64 -0.25 7.16 -3.49
CA ARG A 64 -1.02 8.31 -2.96
C ARG A 64 -2.02 7.91 -1.87
N PRO A 65 -2.87 6.89 -2.06
CA PRO A 65 -3.77 6.47 -0.99
C PRO A 65 -3.04 5.94 0.24
N LEU A 66 -1.96 5.20 0.07
CA LEU A 66 -1.16 4.69 1.19
C LEU A 66 -0.51 5.82 2.00
N TYR A 67 -0.04 6.88 1.32
CA TYR A 67 0.44 8.09 1.98
C TYR A 67 -0.62 8.64 2.96
N ASN A 68 -1.87 8.79 2.52
CA ASN A 68 -2.94 9.31 3.37
C ASN A 68 -3.22 8.38 4.56
N LEU A 69 -3.29 7.04 4.33
CA LEU A 69 -3.57 6.08 5.40
C LEU A 69 -2.46 6.02 6.46
N LEU A 70 -1.21 6.12 6.06
CA LEU A 70 -0.08 6.17 7.00
C LEU A 70 -0.07 7.48 7.79
N LEU A 71 -0.43 8.58 7.15
CA LEU A 71 -0.54 9.88 7.83
C LEU A 71 -1.61 9.85 8.91
N GLU A 72 -2.77 9.20 8.67
CA GLU A 72 -3.82 8.98 9.68
C GLU A 72 -3.32 8.19 10.91
N LYS A 73 -2.24 7.40 10.75
CA LYS A 73 -1.59 6.62 11.83
C LYS A 73 -0.37 7.31 12.45
N ASN A 74 -0.24 8.62 12.28
CA ASN A 74 0.86 9.44 12.81
C ASN A 74 2.26 9.04 12.28
N VAL A 75 2.35 8.55 11.05
CA VAL A 75 3.61 8.22 10.38
C VAL A 75 4.16 9.43 9.64
N THR A 76 5.46 9.69 9.73
CA THR A 76 6.14 10.62 8.82
C THR A 76 6.39 9.91 7.49
N VAL A 77 5.86 10.45 6.38
CA VAL A 77 5.89 9.76 5.09
C VAL A 77 6.71 10.52 4.06
N THR A 78 7.66 9.85 3.44
CA THR A 78 8.42 10.32 2.27
C THR A 78 7.98 9.54 1.04
N THR A 79 7.51 10.24 0.01
CA THR A 79 7.16 9.62 -1.28
C THR A 79 8.30 9.75 -2.28
N CYS A 80 8.80 8.63 -2.76
CA CYS A 80 9.86 8.53 -3.75
C CYS A 80 9.33 8.01 -5.10
N HIS A 81 10.02 8.37 -6.18
CA HIS A 81 9.63 8.03 -7.54
C HIS A 81 10.86 8.05 -8.49
N SER A 82 10.68 7.73 -9.76
CA SER A 82 11.75 7.64 -10.76
C SER A 82 12.60 8.91 -10.98
N LYS A 83 12.23 10.03 -10.38
CA LYS A 83 12.97 11.30 -10.42
C LYS A 83 13.55 11.68 -9.07
N THR A 84 13.35 10.87 -8.04
CA THR A 84 13.92 11.10 -6.71
C THR A 84 15.43 10.89 -6.76
N GLN A 85 16.18 11.87 -6.30
CA GLN A 85 17.64 11.75 -6.13
C GLN A 85 17.92 11.02 -4.80
N ASN A 86 19.07 10.35 -4.73
CA ASN A 86 19.55 9.70 -3.51
C ASN A 86 18.54 8.74 -2.87
N LEU A 87 17.79 7.97 -3.69
CA LEU A 87 16.76 7.06 -3.21
C LEU A 87 17.25 6.14 -2.09
N LYS A 88 18.48 5.63 -2.20
CA LYS A 88 19.10 4.77 -1.18
C LYS A 88 19.16 5.45 0.19
N GLU A 89 19.55 6.72 0.26
CA GLU A 89 19.65 7.45 1.52
C GLU A 89 18.27 7.66 2.18
N HIS A 90 17.23 7.90 1.37
CA HIS A 90 15.87 7.96 1.88
C HIS A 90 15.45 6.64 2.51
N CYS A 91 15.68 5.53 1.81
CA CYS A 91 15.32 4.19 2.28
C CYS A 91 16.10 3.79 3.55
N GLN A 92 17.41 4.09 3.61
CA GLN A 92 18.25 3.76 4.76
C GLN A 92 17.83 4.46 6.06
N LYS A 93 17.13 5.60 5.98
CA LYS A 93 16.61 6.34 7.14
C LYS A 93 15.23 5.87 7.59
N ALA A 94 14.55 5.07 6.77
CA ALA A 94 13.16 4.69 6.99
C ALA A 94 13.04 3.49 7.95
N ASP A 95 12.04 3.55 8.85
CA ASP A 95 11.59 2.41 9.64
C ASP A 95 10.80 1.43 8.80
N ILE A 96 10.09 1.97 7.79
CA ILE A 96 9.21 1.22 6.92
C ILE A 96 9.55 1.59 5.47
N VAL A 97 9.85 0.60 4.63
CA VAL A 97 10.06 0.79 3.20
C VAL A 97 8.98 0.04 2.43
N ILE A 98 8.22 0.76 1.61
CA ILE A 98 7.14 0.19 0.82
C ILE A 98 7.47 0.40 -0.65
N THR A 99 7.62 -0.68 -1.40
CA THR A 99 7.91 -0.63 -2.83
C THR A 99 6.74 -1.14 -3.66
N ALA A 100 6.40 -0.44 -4.72
CA ALA A 100 5.33 -0.77 -5.64
C ALA A 100 5.67 -0.34 -7.07
N VAL A 101 6.88 -0.64 -7.53
CA VAL A 101 7.36 -0.29 -8.88
C VAL A 101 6.83 -1.28 -9.91
N GLY A 102 6.85 -2.59 -9.61
CA GLY A 102 6.32 -3.64 -10.47
C GLY A 102 7.13 -3.85 -11.75
N ASP A 103 8.38 -3.45 -11.76
CA ASP A 103 9.30 -3.64 -12.90
C ASP A 103 10.74 -3.82 -12.39
N ARG A 104 11.13 -5.07 -12.23
CA ARG A 104 12.45 -5.45 -11.72
C ARG A 104 13.63 -5.06 -12.65
N THR A 105 13.35 -4.76 -13.89
CA THR A 105 14.40 -4.27 -14.82
C THR A 105 14.77 -2.82 -14.52
N LYS A 106 13.86 -2.06 -13.89
CA LYS A 106 14.06 -0.65 -13.54
C LYS A 106 14.49 -0.44 -12.10
N PHE A 107 14.06 -1.33 -11.20
CA PHE A 107 14.32 -1.17 -9.78
C PHE A 107 14.31 -2.51 -9.04
N VAL A 108 15.28 -2.69 -8.16
CA VAL A 108 15.34 -3.75 -7.16
C VAL A 108 15.70 -3.12 -5.81
N LEU A 109 14.90 -3.35 -4.79
CA LEU A 109 15.22 -2.97 -3.42
C LEU A 109 16.19 -4.02 -2.84
N THR A 110 17.38 -3.60 -2.46
CA THR A 110 18.44 -4.47 -1.93
C THR A 110 18.69 -4.24 -0.45
N ALA A 111 19.31 -5.20 0.24
CA ALA A 111 19.54 -5.13 1.69
C ALA A 111 20.37 -3.92 2.13
N ASP A 112 21.28 -3.42 1.29
CA ASP A 112 22.07 -2.22 1.57
C ASP A 112 21.29 -0.92 1.47
N MET A 113 20.06 -0.97 0.94
CA MET A 113 19.13 0.16 0.88
C MET A 113 18.23 0.28 2.12
N VAL A 114 18.16 -0.74 2.98
CA VAL A 114 17.31 -0.72 4.17
C VAL A 114 18.14 -0.73 5.44
N LYS A 115 17.65 -0.14 6.52
CA LYS A 115 18.30 -0.22 7.82
C LYS A 115 18.02 -1.56 8.52
N ASP A 116 18.84 -1.91 9.51
CA ASP A 116 18.62 -3.09 10.34
C ASP A 116 17.29 -2.96 11.10
N GLY A 117 16.51 -4.04 11.12
CA GLY A 117 15.21 -4.09 11.77
C GLY A 117 14.10 -3.34 11.01
N ALA A 118 14.33 -2.84 9.79
CA ALA A 118 13.29 -2.20 9.00
C ALA A 118 12.14 -3.15 8.68
N ILE A 119 10.96 -2.58 8.43
CA ILE A 119 9.80 -3.28 7.90
C ILE A 119 9.75 -3.04 6.40
N VAL A 120 9.71 -4.11 5.61
CA VAL A 120 9.67 -4.02 4.14
C VAL A 120 8.37 -4.59 3.61
N ILE A 121 7.59 -3.75 2.93
CA ILE A 121 6.35 -4.13 2.26
C ILE A 121 6.58 -4.09 0.75
N ASP A 122 6.62 -5.26 0.14
CA ASP A 122 6.78 -5.41 -1.30
C ASP A 122 5.41 -5.61 -1.96
N VAL A 123 4.99 -4.62 -2.73
CA VAL A 123 3.73 -4.61 -3.50
C VAL A 123 4.02 -4.87 -4.99
N GLY A 124 5.29 -4.82 -5.37
CA GLY A 124 5.71 -5.03 -6.75
C GLY A 124 5.36 -6.42 -7.25
N ILE A 125 4.92 -6.52 -8.50
CA ILE A 125 4.68 -7.80 -9.17
C ILE A 125 5.30 -7.75 -10.56
N SER A 126 6.31 -8.56 -10.76
CA SER A 126 6.99 -8.77 -12.04
C SER A 126 7.02 -10.26 -12.38
N ARG A 127 7.30 -10.59 -13.63
CA ARG A 127 7.59 -11.96 -14.05
C ARG A 127 9.06 -12.09 -14.42
N GLN A 128 9.73 -13.04 -13.79
CA GLN A 128 11.10 -13.42 -14.11
C GLN A 128 11.16 -14.95 -14.23
N ASP A 129 11.64 -15.48 -15.36
CA ASP A 129 11.73 -16.92 -15.62
C ASP A 129 10.43 -17.69 -15.30
N SER A 130 9.29 -17.14 -15.75
CA SER A 130 7.93 -17.66 -15.51
C SER A 130 7.47 -17.63 -14.05
N LYS A 131 8.26 -17.13 -13.11
CA LYS A 131 7.90 -16.95 -11.70
C LYS A 131 7.44 -15.53 -11.42
N LEU A 132 6.50 -15.40 -10.47
CA LEU A 132 6.16 -14.10 -9.91
C LEU A 132 7.23 -13.69 -8.90
N VAL A 133 7.72 -12.47 -9.02
CA VAL A 133 8.71 -11.87 -8.13
C VAL A 133 8.29 -10.45 -7.77
N GLY A 134 8.68 -10.00 -6.60
CA GLY A 134 8.48 -8.62 -6.16
C GLY A 134 9.60 -7.68 -6.62
N ASP A 135 9.57 -6.46 -6.11
CA ASP A 135 10.62 -5.48 -6.30
C ASP A 135 11.82 -5.73 -5.37
N ALA A 136 11.60 -6.38 -4.22
CA ALA A 136 12.63 -6.63 -3.22
C ALA A 136 13.48 -7.86 -3.56
N ASP A 137 14.78 -7.76 -3.26
CA ASP A 137 15.65 -8.93 -3.13
C ASP A 137 15.36 -9.61 -1.79
N TYR A 138 14.33 -10.48 -1.81
CA TYR A 138 13.71 -11.06 -0.62
C TYR A 138 14.72 -11.75 0.31
N ASP A 139 15.59 -12.61 -0.24
CA ASP A 139 16.51 -13.43 0.56
C ASP A 139 17.58 -12.56 1.27
N SER A 140 18.03 -11.50 0.64
CA SER A 140 18.99 -10.59 1.25
C SER A 140 18.35 -9.69 2.32
N ILE A 141 17.14 -9.21 2.05
CA ILE A 141 16.39 -8.33 2.96
C ILE A 141 15.90 -9.10 4.19
N LEU A 142 15.47 -10.36 4.03
CA LEU A 142 15.00 -11.22 5.13
C LEU A 142 16.05 -11.36 6.25
N LYS A 143 17.34 -11.28 5.93
CA LYS A 143 18.44 -11.38 6.90
C LYS A 143 18.63 -10.09 7.73
N LYS A 144 17.96 -9.01 7.36
CA LYS A 144 18.19 -7.67 7.90
C LYS A 144 16.91 -7.02 8.45
N ALA A 145 15.80 -7.21 7.77
CA ALA A 145 14.52 -6.65 8.13
C ALA A 145 13.86 -7.41 9.29
N SER A 146 13.07 -6.71 10.11
CA SER A 146 12.21 -7.35 11.13
C SER A 146 10.99 -8.02 10.52
N TYR A 147 10.47 -7.44 9.43
CA TYR A 147 9.37 -7.98 8.64
C TYR A 147 9.63 -7.73 7.16
N VAL A 148 9.31 -8.71 6.33
CA VAL A 148 9.30 -8.57 4.86
C VAL A 148 8.15 -9.37 4.28
N THR A 149 7.37 -8.76 3.39
CA THR A 149 6.28 -9.48 2.72
C THR A 149 6.82 -10.28 1.54
N PRO A 150 6.44 -11.57 1.39
CA PRO A 150 6.81 -12.36 0.22
C PRO A 150 6.01 -11.98 -1.02
N VAL A 151 6.58 -12.24 -2.19
CA VAL A 151 5.86 -12.19 -3.47
C VAL A 151 6.13 -13.49 -4.24
N PRO A 152 5.10 -14.33 -4.52
CA PRO A 152 3.68 -14.16 -4.16
C PRO A 152 3.37 -14.48 -2.67
N GLY A 153 2.12 -14.20 -2.26
CA GLY A 153 1.60 -14.62 -0.96
C GLY A 153 1.57 -13.53 0.13
N GLY A 154 2.12 -12.34 -0.15
CA GLY A 154 2.07 -11.19 0.76
C GLY A 154 0.87 -10.27 0.52
N VAL A 155 1.09 -9.08 -0.05
CA VAL A 155 0.08 -8.03 -0.23
C VAL A 155 -1.04 -8.41 -1.22
N GLY A 156 -0.74 -9.23 -2.25
CA GLY A 156 -1.72 -9.60 -3.28
C GLY A 156 -3.01 -10.21 -2.71
N PRO A 157 -2.95 -11.28 -1.91
CA PRO A 157 -4.13 -11.87 -1.26
C PRO A 157 -4.92 -10.88 -0.40
N MET A 158 -4.23 -9.95 0.27
CA MET A 158 -4.88 -8.91 1.08
C MET A 158 -5.68 -7.93 0.23
N THR A 159 -5.21 -7.60 -0.97
CA THR A 159 -5.97 -6.76 -1.92
C THR A 159 -7.33 -7.40 -2.23
N VAL A 160 -7.37 -8.71 -2.48
CA VAL A 160 -8.61 -9.45 -2.74
C VAL A 160 -9.52 -9.48 -1.52
N ALA A 161 -8.97 -9.71 -0.33
CA ALA A 161 -9.73 -9.68 0.92
C ALA A 161 -10.38 -8.31 1.16
N MET A 162 -9.65 -7.22 0.91
CA MET A 162 -10.19 -5.87 1.06
C MET A 162 -11.26 -5.55 0.01
N LEU A 163 -11.14 -6.06 -1.21
CA LEU A 163 -12.17 -5.92 -2.23
C LEU A 163 -13.49 -6.57 -1.78
N LEU A 164 -13.42 -7.77 -1.21
CA LEU A 164 -14.60 -8.45 -0.64
C LEU A 164 -15.19 -7.65 0.54
N LYS A 165 -14.34 -7.18 1.46
CA LYS A 165 -14.76 -6.32 2.59
C LYS A 165 -15.48 -5.06 2.10
N ASN A 166 -14.91 -4.35 1.14
CA ASN A 166 -15.51 -3.14 0.55
C ASN A 166 -16.82 -3.46 -0.17
N THR A 167 -16.93 -4.61 -0.83
CA THR A 167 -18.17 -5.03 -1.51
C THR A 167 -19.32 -5.21 -0.52
N VAL A 168 -19.06 -5.88 0.61
CA VAL A 168 -20.05 -6.03 1.69
C VAL A 168 -20.41 -4.67 2.30
N THR A 169 -19.42 -3.83 2.55
CA THR A 169 -19.63 -2.46 3.07
C THR A 169 -20.50 -1.64 2.12
N ALA A 170 -20.18 -1.62 0.83
CA ALA A 170 -20.95 -0.91 -0.19
C ALA A 170 -22.40 -1.41 -0.27
N ALA A 171 -22.61 -2.74 -0.20
CA ALA A 171 -23.94 -3.33 -0.19
C ALA A 171 -24.76 -2.89 1.05
N SER A 172 -24.14 -2.82 2.20
CA SER A 172 -24.76 -2.37 3.46
C SER A 172 -25.17 -0.89 3.39
N ILE A 173 -24.32 -0.04 2.85
CA ILE A 173 -24.62 1.39 2.65
C ILE A 173 -25.81 1.55 1.70
N ASN A 174 -25.82 0.83 0.58
CA ASN A 174 -26.88 0.92 -0.42
C ASN A 174 -28.24 0.45 0.13
N LYS A 175 -28.28 -0.56 1.03
CA LYS A 175 -29.52 -0.98 1.70
C LYS A 175 -30.07 0.07 2.66
N GLY A 176 -29.19 0.81 3.37
CA GLY A 176 -29.60 1.90 4.26
C GLY A 176 -30.21 3.10 3.53
N PHE A 177 -29.84 3.34 2.27
CA PHE A 177 -30.45 4.40 1.44
C PHE A 177 -31.75 3.96 0.75
N GLY A 178 -32.05 2.64 0.68
CA GLY A 178 -33.26 2.10 0.05
C GLY A 178 -34.44 1.89 1.01
N SER A 179 -34.28 2.05 2.30
CA SER A 179 -35.34 1.86 3.32
C SER A 179 -36.07 3.14 3.72
N GLY A 180 -35.91 4.23 2.97
CA GLY A 180 -36.54 5.53 3.23
C GLY A 180 -37.42 6.05 2.09
N SER A 181 -38.18 5.19 1.43
CA SER A 181 -39.23 5.58 0.46
C SER A 181 -40.53 4.86 0.72
#